data_5e6fb9b313d1f004d68ab3042a25e7ed
#
_entry.id   5e6fb9b313d1f004d68ab3042a25e7ed
#
_cell.length_a   1.000
_cell.length_b   1.000
_cell.length_c   1.000
_cell.angle_alpha   90.00
_cell.angle_beta   90.00
_cell.angle_gamma   90.00
#
_symmetry.space_group_name_H-M   'P 1'
#
loop_
_entity.id
_entity.type
_entity.pdbx_description
1 polymer ?
#
loop_
_entity_poly.entity_id
_entity_poly.type
_entity_poly.pdbx_seq_one_letter_code
_entity_poly.pdbx_strand_id
1 'polypeptide(L)'
;MKRILIVIQDMESGGGQKSLLSFLKCLENSGKVEQYQIDLIVAKPTGIFYAQIPSSIHLCSTPKELMWLGSPLGDRVLKNSFSIKGLCGKAKWIIGKRIRLFSSDLNEEQKLWSCWKKLIPQNKKRYDIAISYMNGFPNYYVMDKVCAQKKVLWIHNEYQKLRYNVEFDRPYYESCDRIITISQKCLESFVEVFPTLKNKISILENITIKKDILNLGNDGVAVEFEERNRVKLLSVGRLGAQKGFDLAIKSAKVLKDRGVDFIWIILGEGPDRKKLQEQIDADELNNNVKLIGIRSNPYVYIKKCDIFVQTSRFEGKSIVLDEAKIFCKPIVVTNYPTVGDSIVDGQNGLIVEMNECSIADGIQRLLENTILAESFVSELRKAEGNEKEVNRYIGNMLDI
;
A
#
# COMPACT_ATOMS: atom_id res chain seq x y z
N MET A 1 -13.51 28.84 -3.69
CA MET A 1 -13.32 27.40 -3.48
C MET A 1 -12.10 26.98 -4.28
N LYS A 2 -11.07 26.40 -3.63
CA LYS A 2 -9.87 25.92 -4.33
C LYS A 2 -10.18 24.69 -5.17
N ARG A 3 -9.66 24.66 -6.40
CA ARG A 3 -9.81 23.53 -7.32
C ARG A 3 -8.58 22.62 -7.22
N ILE A 4 -8.82 21.39 -6.79
CA ILE A 4 -7.76 20.43 -6.48
C ILE A 4 -7.91 19.21 -7.38
N LEU A 5 -6.82 18.78 -7.99
CA LEU A 5 -6.74 17.50 -8.67
C LEU A 5 -5.93 16.52 -7.83
N ILE A 6 -6.48 15.34 -7.62
CA ILE A 6 -5.72 14.19 -7.07
C ILE A 6 -5.60 13.15 -8.17
N VAL A 7 -4.41 12.57 -8.32
CA VAL A 7 -4.12 11.52 -9.30
C VAL A 7 -3.56 10.30 -8.59
N ILE A 8 -4.15 9.15 -8.86
CA ILE A 8 -3.69 7.85 -8.35
C ILE A 8 -3.70 6.79 -9.47
N GLN A 9 -2.91 5.76 -9.34
CA GLN A 9 -2.79 4.71 -10.34
C GLN A 9 -4.06 3.87 -10.46
N ASP A 10 -4.53 3.32 -9.36
CA ASP A 10 -5.71 2.45 -9.24
C ASP A 10 -6.29 2.55 -7.82
N MET A 11 -7.37 1.83 -7.55
CA MET A 11 -7.98 1.71 -6.22
C MET A 11 -8.02 0.23 -5.76
N GLU A 12 -6.98 -0.52 -6.11
CA GLU A 12 -6.79 -1.92 -5.69
C GLU A 12 -6.48 -2.02 -4.18
N SER A 13 -6.21 -3.24 -3.69
CA SER A 13 -5.94 -3.53 -2.28
C SER A 13 -4.52 -3.14 -1.83
N GLY A 14 -4.16 -1.86 -1.93
CA GLY A 14 -2.85 -1.34 -1.53
C GLY A 14 -2.91 -0.34 -0.39
N GLY A 15 -1.80 -0.18 0.35
CA GLY A 15 -1.69 0.78 1.45
C GLY A 15 -1.90 2.24 1.02
N GLY A 16 -1.29 2.66 -0.10
CA GLY A 16 -1.47 4.02 -0.61
C GLY A 16 -2.90 4.32 -1.03
N GLN A 17 -3.57 3.36 -1.70
CA GLN A 17 -4.98 3.46 -2.09
C GLN A 17 -5.89 3.58 -0.87
N LYS A 18 -5.62 2.78 0.16
CA LYS A 18 -6.37 2.82 1.41
C LYS A 18 -6.14 4.13 2.16
N SER A 19 -4.90 4.62 2.20
CA SER A 19 -4.55 5.92 2.78
C SER A 19 -5.33 7.06 2.12
N LEU A 20 -5.39 7.08 0.78
CA LEU A 20 -6.20 8.06 0.05
C LEU A 20 -7.67 7.96 0.44
N LEU A 21 -8.24 6.75 0.44
CA LEU A 21 -9.65 6.56 0.80
C LEU A 21 -9.94 7.05 2.23
N SER A 22 -9.08 6.73 3.20
CA SER A 22 -9.20 7.20 4.57
C SER A 22 -9.13 8.72 4.66
N PHE A 23 -8.20 9.35 3.95
CA PHE A 23 -8.11 10.81 3.88
C PHE A 23 -9.39 11.44 3.33
N LEU A 24 -9.91 10.94 2.20
CA LEU A 24 -11.13 11.47 1.59
C LEU A 24 -12.35 11.31 2.50
N LYS A 25 -12.50 10.17 3.17
CA LYS A 25 -13.56 9.94 4.16
C LYS A 25 -13.43 10.88 5.38
N CYS A 26 -12.22 11.05 5.92
CA CYS A 26 -12.01 12.00 7.01
C CYS A 26 -12.31 13.45 6.61
N LEU A 27 -11.95 13.83 5.39
CA LEU A 27 -12.24 15.16 4.86
C LEU A 27 -13.76 15.39 4.73
N GLU A 28 -14.50 14.41 4.21
CA GLU A 28 -15.97 14.45 4.13
C GLU A 28 -16.60 14.51 5.52
N ASN A 29 -16.23 13.58 6.42
CA ASN A 29 -16.77 13.50 7.78
C ASN A 29 -16.50 14.76 8.64
N SER A 30 -15.43 15.50 8.33
CA SER A 30 -15.11 16.76 9.01
C SER A 30 -15.91 17.96 8.47
N GLY A 31 -16.72 17.80 7.42
CA GLY A 31 -17.42 18.87 6.72
C GLY A 31 -16.51 19.82 5.92
N LYS A 32 -15.18 19.60 5.95
CA LYS A 32 -14.20 20.49 5.29
C LYS A 32 -14.14 20.29 3.78
N VAL A 33 -14.67 19.18 3.27
CA VAL A 33 -14.72 18.91 1.82
C VAL A 33 -15.44 20.00 1.06
N GLU A 34 -16.42 20.66 1.66
CA GLU A 34 -17.19 21.78 1.05
C GLU A 34 -16.34 23.02 0.74
N GLN A 35 -15.16 23.13 1.35
CA GLN A 35 -14.22 24.24 1.09
C GLN A 35 -13.44 24.05 -0.20
N TYR A 36 -13.45 22.84 -0.77
CA TYR A 36 -12.66 22.45 -1.93
C TYR A 36 -13.51 21.83 -3.03
N GLN A 37 -13.12 22.06 -4.28
CA GLN A 37 -13.59 21.30 -5.42
C GLN A 37 -12.53 20.25 -5.77
N ILE A 38 -12.77 19.01 -5.38
CA ILE A 38 -11.80 17.92 -5.56
C ILE A 38 -12.18 17.08 -6.78
N ASP A 39 -11.34 17.12 -7.79
CA ASP A 39 -11.34 16.22 -8.94
C ASP A 39 -10.39 15.06 -8.67
N LEU A 40 -10.81 13.82 -8.89
CA LEU A 40 -9.98 12.61 -8.74
C LEU A 40 -9.84 11.90 -10.08
N ILE A 41 -8.61 11.69 -10.52
CA ILE A 41 -8.27 10.81 -11.65
C ILE A 41 -7.69 9.52 -11.10
N VAL A 42 -8.37 8.40 -11.39
CA VAL A 42 -7.86 7.06 -11.17
C VAL A 42 -7.42 6.50 -12.51
N ALA A 43 -6.10 6.36 -12.74
CA ALA A 43 -5.57 6.02 -14.06
C ALA A 43 -6.09 4.66 -14.57
N LYS A 44 -6.22 3.68 -13.70
CA LYS A 44 -6.95 2.43 -13.93
C LYS A 44 -8.18 2.40 -13.02
N PRO A 45 -9.38 2.74 -13.50
CA PRO A 45 -10.59 2.91 -12.68
C PRO A 45 -11.16 1.55 -12.24
N THR A 46 -10.38 0.81 -11.45
CA THR A 46 -10.70 -0.51 -10.90
C THR A 46 -10.20 -0.62 -9.46
N GLY A 47 -10.66 -1.64 -8.76
CA GLY A 47 -10.19 -2.01 -7.43
C GLY A 47 -11.30 -2.00 -6.40
N ILE A 48 -11.05 -2.71 -5.29
CA ILE A 48 -12.03 -2.90 -4.21
C ILE A 48 -12.41 -1.58 -3.49
N PHE A 49 -11.54 -0.57 -3.56
CA PHE A 49 -11.77 0.73 -2.96
C PHE A 49 -12.46 1.74 -3.91
N TYR A 50 -12.56 1.42 -5.22
CA TYR A 50 -13.11 2.36 -6.20
C TYR A 50 -14.56 2.74 -5.90
N ALA A 51 -15.40 1.76 -5.56
CA ALA A 51 -16.81 1.97 -5.21
C ALA A 51 -17.00 2.63 -3.82
N GLN A 52 -15.96 2.73 -3.03
CA GLN A 52 -16.01 3.32 -1.69
C GLN A 52 -15.57 4.79 -1.66
N ILE A 53 -15.21 5.36 -2.80
CA ILE A 53 -14.84 6.78 -2.91
C ILE A 53 -16.09 7.63 -2.55
N PRO A 54 -15.93 8.61 -1.64
CA PRO A 54 -17.04 9.47 -1.22
C PRO A 54 -17.70 10.19 -2.38
N SER A 55 -19.03 10.34 -2.34
CA SER A 55 -19.81 10.99 -3.40
C SER A 55 -19.54 12.51 -3.54
N SER A 56 -19.00 13.12 -2.49
CA SER A 56 -18.52 14.51 -2.50
C SER A 56 -17.29 14.74 -3.38
N ILE A 57 -16.62 13.66 -3.81
CA ILE A 57 -15.42 13.72 -4.67
C ILE A 57 -15.84 13.53 -6.13
N HIS A 58 -15.47 14.47 -6.98
CA HIS A 58 -15.77 14.38 -8.39
C HIS A 58 -14.80 13.45 -9.12
N LEU A 59 -15.29 12.27 -9.52
CA LEU A 59 -14.53 11.33 -10.34
C LEU A 59 -14.43 11.83 -11.79
N CYS A 60 -13.22 12.20 -12.21
CA CYS A 60 -12.96 12.62 -13.57
C CYS A 60 -12.86 11.44 -14.54
N SER A 61 -13.32 11.61 -15.78
CA SER A 61 -13.03 10.65 -16.83
C SER A 61 -11.54 10.58 -17.10
N THR A 62 -10.99 9.39 -16.99
CA THR A 62 -9.55 9.14 -17.24
C THR A 62 -9.27 9.14 -18.74
N PRO A 63 -8.22 9.84 -19.22
CA PRO A 63 -7.79 9.74 -20.61
C PRO A 63 -7.52 8.28 -21.00
N LYS A 64 -8.03 7.86 -22.16
CA LYS A 64 -7.91 6.47 -22.62
C LYS A 64 -6.45 6.03 -22.68
N GLU A 65 -5.55 6.88 -23.13
CA GLU A 65 -4.12 6.61 -23.21
C GLU A 65 -3.51 6.37 -21.81
N LEU A 66 -3.98 7.07 -20.79
CA LEU A 66 -3.54 6.87 -19.40
C LEU A 66 -4.06 5.52 -18.84
N MET A 67 -5.31 5.15 -19.15
CA MET A 67 -5.83 3.81 -18.84
C MET A 67 -5.01 2.71 -19.51
N TRP A 68 -4.66 2.89 -20.79
CA TRP A 68 -3.85 1.94 -21.54
C TRP A 68 -2.42 1.81 -20.98
N LEU A 69 -1.84 2.91 -20.51
CA LEU A 69 -0.54 2.87 -19.82
C LEU A 69 -0.58 1.97 -18.60
N GLY A 70 -1.54 2.18 -17.71
CA GLY A 70 -1.65 1.49 -16.42
C GLY A 70 -2.16 0.04 -16.48
N SER A 71 -2.67 -0.44 -17.64
CA SER A 71 -3.33 -1.75 -17.75
C SER A 71 -2.54 -2.74 -18.59
N PRO A 72 -2.41 -4.02 -18.19
CA PRO A 72 -1.85 -5.08 -19.03
C PRO A 72 -2.69 -5.32 -20.30
N LEU A 73 -2.07 -5.87 -21.36
CA LEU A 73 -2.83 -6.34 -22.53
C LEU A 73 -3.80 -7.44 -22.09
N GLY A 74 -5.06 -7.34 -22.55
CA GLY A 74 -6.12 -8.28 -22.20
C GLY A 74 -6.93 -7.87 -20.96
N ASP A 75 -6.57 -6.80 -20.28
CA ASP A 75 -7.37 -6.27 -19.16
C ASP A 75 -8.76 -5.84 -19.65
N ARG A 76 -9.79 -6.16 -18.83
CA ARG A 76 -11.20 -5.81 -19.14
C ARG A 76 -11.42 -4.31 -19.33
N VAL A 77 -10.66 -3.47 -18.62
CA VAL A 77 -10.71 -2.01 -18.75
C VAL A 77 -10.42 -1.57 -20.19
N LEU A 78 -9.51 -2.25 -20.90
CA LEU A 78 -9.14 -1.91 -22.27
C LEU A 78 -10.22 -2.27 -23.29
N LYS A 79 -11.06 -3.29 -23.02
CA LYS A 79 -12.15 -3.69 -23.93
C LYS A 79 -13.15 -2.57 -24.13
N ASN A 80 -13.39 -1.76 -23.10
CA ASN A 80 -14.38 -0.67 -23.11
C ASN A 80 -13.75 0.70 -23.40
N SER A 81 -12.43 0.77 -23.60
CA SER A 81 -11.68 2.02 -23.78
C SER A 81 -10.77 2.00 -25.00
N PHE A 82 -11.34 1.63 -26.19
CA PHE A 82 -10.54 1.55 -27.41
C PHE A 82 -9.81 2.87 -27.71
N SER A 83 -8.50 2.78 -27.97
CA SER A 83 -7.61 3.87 -28.34
C SER A 83 -6.55 3.41 -29.32
N ILE A 84 -6.54 4.00 -30.53
CA ILE A 84 -5.47 3.76 -31.52
C ILE A 84 -4.11 4.17 -30.95
N LYS A 85 -4.05 5.32 -30.27
CA LYS A 85 -2.82 5.78 -29.60
C LYS A 85 -2.38 4.80 -28.50
N GLY A 86 -3.37 4.21 -27.77
CA GLY A 86 -3.14 3.16 -26.80
C GLY A 86 -2.48 1.92 -27.42
N LEU A 87 -3.02 1.44 -28.54
CA LEU A 87 -2.44 0.33 -29.32
C LEU A 87 -1.01 0.65 -29.78
N CYS A 88 -0.81 1.84 -30.37
CA CYS A 88 0.52 2.31 -30.78
C CYS A 88 1.51 2.35 -29.60
N GLY A 89 1.05 2.81 -28.43
CA GLY A 89 1.86 2.84 -27.22
C GLY A 89 2.29 1.45 -26.77
N LYS A 90 1.36 0.48 -26.75
CA LYS A 90 1.68 -0.93 -26.44
C LYS A 90 2.63 -1.55 -27.46
N ALA A 91 2.38 -1.36 -28.76
CA ALA A 91 3.24 -1.85 -29.80
C ALA A 91 4.67 -1.26 -29.66
N LYS A 92 4.77 0.06 -29.47
CA LYS A 92 6.06 0.74 -29.24
C LYS A 92 6.77 0.20 -27.99
N TRP A 93 6.04 -0.06 -26.92
CA TRP A 93 6.57 -0.64 -25.69
C TRP A 93 7.13 -2.04 -25.90
N ILE A 94 6.37 -2.93 -26.56
CA ILE A 94 6.79 -4.32 -26.84
C ILE A 94 8.01 -4.34 -27.76
N ILE A 95 7.97 -3.57 -28.85
CA ILE A 95 9.07 -3.47 -29.81
C ILE A 95 10.30 -2.88 -29.11
N GLY A 96 10.13 -1.77 -28.38
CA GLY A 96 11.23 -1.09 -27.66
C GLY A 96 11.92 -2.00 -26.65
N LYS A 97 11.18 -2.85 -25.92
CA LYS A 97 11.77 -3.89 -25.07
C LYS A 97 12.56 -4.93 -25.88
N ARG A 98 12.00 -5.40 -26.99
CA ARG A 98 12.63 -6.44 -27.83
C ARG A 98 13.94 -5.97 -28.46
N ILE A 99 14.00 -4.73 -28.93
CA ILE A 99 15.20 -4.14 -29.56
C ILE A 99 16.09 -3.38 -28.57
N ARG A 100 15.82 -3.49 -27.25
CA ARG A 100 16.58 -2.82 -26.18
C ARG A 100 16.72 -1.30 -26.39
N LEU A 101 15.66 -0.65 -26.88
CA LEU A 101 15.63 0.79 -27.16
C LEU A 101 15.72 1.64 -25.88
N PHE A 102 15.29 1.11 -24.75
CA PHE A 102 15.29 1.82 -23.48
C PHE A 102 16.62 1.61 -22.75
N SER A 103 17.11 2.67 -22.09
CA SER A 103 18.30 2.57 -21.24
C SER A 103 18.12 1.48 -20.19
N SER A 104 19.17 0.68 -19.96
CA SER A 104 19.19 -0.35 -18.90
C SER A 104 18.98 0.24 -17.51
N ASP A 105 19.39 1.49 -17.31
CA ASP A 105 19.42 2.17 -16.01
C ASP A 105 18.06 2.68 -15.56
N LEU A 106 17.08 2.74 -16.48
CA LEU A 106 15.73 3.16 -16.13
C LEU A 106 14.93 1.99 -15.53
N ASN A 107 14.16 2.29 -14.49
CA ASN A 107 13.11 1.42 -13.98
C ASN A 107 12.00 1.20 -15.02
N GLU A 108 11.22 0.14 -14.90
CA GLU A 108 10.14 -0.20 -15.83
C GLU A 108 9.09 0.93 -15.96
N GLU A 109 8.74 1.61 -14.88
CA GLU A 109 7.78 2.73 -14.90
C GLU A 109 8.36 3.96 -15.61
N GLN A 110 9.63 4.26 -15.41
CA GLN A 110 10.34 5.34 -16.08
C GLN A 110 10.46 5.09 -17.60
N LYS A 111 10.80 3.85 -17.98
CA LYS A 111 10.79 3.41 -19.39
C LYS A 111 9.40 3.56 -20.00
N LEU A 112 8.39 3.11 -19.27
CA LEU A 112 7.01 3.17 -19.69
C LEU A 112 6.57 4.62 -19.91
N TRP A 113 6.85 5.51 -18.94
CA TRP A 113 6.54 6.93 -19.06
C TRP A 113 7.24 7.57 -20.27
N SER A 114 8.52 7.29 -20.47
CA SER A 114 9.29 7.80 -21.62
C SER A 114 8.66 7.41 -22.96
N CYS A 115 8.11 6.20 -23.04
CA CYS A 115 7.40 5.71 -24.21
C CYS A 115 6.05 6.40 -24.44
N TRP A 116 5.29 6.62 -23.34
CA TRP A 116 3.89 7.03 -23.40
C TRP A 116 3.66 8.55 -23.27
N LYS A 117 4.61 9.28 -22.70
CA LYS A 117 4.50 10.72 -22.42
C LYS A 117 3.92 11.55 -23.58
N LYS A 118 4.37 11.29 -24.82
CA LYS A 118 3.92 12.03 -26.00
C LYS A 118 2.53 11.61 -26.50
N LEU A 119 2.04 10.43 -26.13
CA LEU A 119 0.74 9.90 -26.54
C LEU A 119 -0.40 10.37 -25.63
N ILE A 120 -0.08 10.58 -24.35
CA ILE A 120 -1.05 11.03 -23.34
C ILE A 120 -1.36 12.52 -23.53
N PRO A 121 -2.64 12.90 -23.66
CA PRO A 121 -3.03 14.29 -23.86
C PRO A 121 -2.77 15.14 -22.60
N GLN A 122 -2.64 16.45 -22.81
CA GLN A 122 -2.63 17.42 -21.71
C GLN A 122 -4.01 17.45 -21.03
N ASN A 123 -4.04 17.61 -19.71
CA ASN A 123 -5.26 17.92 -18.99
C ASN A 123 -5.67 19.36 -19.31
N LYS A 124 -6.87 19.54 -19.83
CA LYS A 124 -7.35 20.85 -20.29
C LYS A 124 -7.83 21.75 -19.14
N LYS A 125 -8.10 21.17 -17.96
CA LYS A 125 -8.53 21.92 -16.79
C LYS A 125 -7.32 22.59 -16.10
N ARG A 126 -7.57 23.71 -15.45
CA ARG A 126 -6.59 24.40 -14.58
C ARG A 126 -6.99 24.18 -13.13
N TYR A 127 -5.99 23.91 -12.30
CA TYR A 127 -6.16 23.68 -10.87
C TYR A 127 -5.33 24.66 -10.05
N ASP A 128 -5.77 24.92 -8.84
CA ASP A 128 -4.95 25.62 -7.87
C ASP A 128 -3.85 24.67 -7.37
N ILE A 129 -4.22 23.40 -7.12
CA ILE A 129 -3.29 22.38 -6.63
C ILE A 129 -3.49 21.08 -7.41
N ALA A 130 -2.39 20.43 -7.79
CA ALA A 130 -2.40 19.08 -8.34
C ALA A 130 -1.52 18.16 -7.48
N ILE A 131 -2.10 17.04 -7.05
CA ILE A 131 -1.49 16.08 -6.13
C ILE A 131 -1.34 14.74 -6.84
N SER A 132 -0.12 14.23 -6.91
CA SER A 132 0.10 12.83 -7.20
C SER A 132 0.13 12.05 -5.90
N TYR A 133 -0.82 11.14 -5.68
CA TYR A 133 -0.92 10.39 -4.42
C TYR A 133 -0.12 9.07 -4.41
N MET A 134 0.67 8.82 -5.43
CA MET A 134 1.55 7.65 -5.55
C MET A 134 2.83 8.03 -6.26
N ASN A 135 3.95 7.36 -5.91
CA ASN A 135 5.18 7.45 -6.70
C ASN A 135 5.02 6.82 -8.09
N GLY A 136 6.00 7.02 -8.96
CA GLY A 136 6.01 6.50 -10.33
C GLY A 136 5.25 7.36 -11.32
N PHE A 137 4.55 6.75 -12.29
CA PHE A 137 3.94 7.51 -13.38
C PHE A 137 2.87 8.55 -12.95
N PRO A 138 2.16 8.43 -11.83
CA PRO A 138 1.29 9.52 -11.37
C PRO A 138 2.07 10.82 -11.10
N ASN A 139 3.29 10.72 -10.54
CA ASN A 139 4.18 11.87 -10.36
C ASN A 139 4.51 12.52 -11.71
N TYR A 140 4.89 11.72 -12.69
CA TYR A 140 5.24 12.24 -14.02
C TYR A 140 4.03 12.82 -14.74
N TYR A 141 2.84 12.22 -14.61
CA TYR A 141 1.60 12.74 -15.19
C TYR A 141 1.23 14.11 -14.60
N VAL A 142 1.26 14.26 -13.29
CA VAL A 142 0.98 15.54 -12.63
C VAL A 142 1.96 16.61 -13.09
N MET A 143 3.24 16.28 -13.18
CA MET A 143 4.26 17.25 -13.57
C MET A 143 4.18 17.63 -15.06
N ASP A 144 4.00 16.65 -15.95
CA ASP A 144 4.09 16.86 -17.39
C ASP A 144 2.76 17.22 -18.07
N LYS A 145 1.61 16.83 -17.48
CA LYS A 145 0.31 16.84 -18.17
C LYS A 145 -0.75 17.70 -17.47
N VAL A 146 -0.51 18.17 -16.26
CA VAL A 146 -1.48 18.95 -15.50
C VAL A 146 -1.02 20.39 -15.37
N CYS A 147 -1.91 21.36 -15.64
CA CYS A 147 -1.72 22.77 -15.37
C CYS A 147 -2.25 23.08 -13.97
N ALA A 148 -1.37 23.39 -13.01
CA ALA A 148 -1.71 23.77 -11.65
C ALA A 148 -0.75 24.84 -11.15
N GLN A 149 -1.22 25.68 -10.19
CA GLN A 149 -0.37 26.69 -9.55
C GLN A 149 0.65 26.04 -8.61
N LYS A 150 0.22 24.97 -7.91
CA LYS A 150 1.06 24.18 -7.00
C LYS A 150 0.98 22.70 -7.34
N LYS A 151 2.10 22.00 -7.21
CA LYS A 151 2.21 20.56 -7.48
C LYS A 151 2.85 19.83 -6.31
N VAL A 152 2.15 18.81 -5.80
CA VAL A 152 2.56 17.96 -4.67
C VAL A 152 2.80 16.54 -5.16
N LEU A 153 3.95 15.97 -4.81
CA LEU A 153 4.31 14.59 -5.19
C LEU A 153 4.44 13.71 -3.95
N TRP A 154 3.96 12.47 -4.01
CA TRP A 154 4.05 11.50 -2.92
C TRP A 154 5.06 10.40 -3.19
N ILE A 155 5.67 9.91 -2.08
CA ILE A 155 6.56 8.76 -2.05
C ILE A 155 6.13 7.88 -0.87
N HIS A 156 5.63 6.68 -1.17
CA HIS A 156 5.09 5.75 -0.16
C HIS A 156 6.07 4.70 0.34
N ASN A 157 7.33 4.73 -0.13
CA ASN A 157 8.36 3.74 0.23
C ASN A 157 9.72 4.43 0.41
N GLU A 158 10.68 3.70 0.98
CA GLU A 158 12.08 4.12 0.95
C GLU A 158 12.52 4.27 -0.52
N TYR A 159 12.94 5.47 -0.91
CA TYR A 159 13.23 5.79 -2.32
C TYR A 159 14.29 4.88 -2.92
N GLN A 160 15.34 4.57 -2.17
CA GLN A 160 16.42 3.67 -2.61
C GLN A 160 15.94 2.25 -2.94
N LYS A 161 14.88 1.76 -2.27
CA LYS A 161 14.28 0.43 -2.52
C LYS A 161 13.46 0.39 -3.82
N LEU A 162 13.03 1.53 -4.35
CA LEU A 162 12.24 1.63 -5.57
C LEU A 162 13.06 1.36 -6.84
N ARG A 163 14.39 1.46 -6.75
CA ARG A 163 15.31 1.27 -7.87
C ARG A 163 15.00 2.17 -9.08
N TYR A 164 14.52 3.38 -8.81
CA TYR A 164 14.38 4.40 -9.84
C TYR A 164 15.72 4.98 -10.23
N ASN A 165 15.85 5.37 -11.51
CA ASN A 165 16.99 6.18 -11.96
C ASN A 165 16.83 7.60 -11.40
N VAL A 166 17.79 8.02 -10.59
CA VAL A 166 17.78 9.30 -9.86
C VAL A 166 17.78 10.47 -10.82
N GLU A 167 18.60 10.42 -11.88
CA GLU A 167 18.73 11.53 -12.83
C GLU A 167 17.47 11.70 -13.69
N PHE A 168 16.72 10.62 -13.92
CA PHE A 168 15.41 10.71 -14.55
C PHE A 168 14.39 11.39 -13.67
N ASP A 169 14.39 11.11 -12.37
CA ASP A 169 13.41 11.63 -11.40
C ASP A 169 13.75 13.05 -10.92
N ARG A 170 15.03 13.40 -10.89
CA ARG A 170 15.53 14.68 -10.36
C ARG A 170 14.74 15.91 -10.86
N PRO A 171 14.53 16.14 -12.16
CA PRO A 171 13.82 17.32 -12.63
C PRO A 171 12.36 17.38 -12.17
N TYR A 172 11.71 16.24 -11.91
CA TYR A 172 10.35 16.19 -11.41
C TYR A 172 10.28 16.65 -9.95
N TYR A 173 11.17 16.14 -9.08
CA TYR A 173 11.21 16.52 -7.67
C TYR A 173 11.75 17.94 -7.45
N GLU A 174 12.72 18.38 -8.24
CA GLU A 174 13.23 19.75 -8.16
C GLU A 174 12.19 20.80 -8.56
N SER A 175 11.35 20.50 -9.54
CA SER A 175 10.35 21.44 -10.06
C SER A 175 8.99 21.39 -9.34
N CYS A 176 8.72 20.38 -8.49
CA CYS A 176 7.50 20.38 -7.69
C CYS A 176 7.58 21.37 -6.52
N ASP A 177 6.42 21.76 -5.97
CA ASP A 177 6.36 22.68 -4.83
C ASP A 177 6.55 21.98 -3.49
N ARG A 178 6.05 20.74 -3.35
CA ARG A 178 6.17 19.96 -2.14
C ARG A 178 6.26 18.45 -2.43
N ILE A 179 6.97 17.77 -1.55
CA ILE A 179 7.08 16.31 -1.58
C ILE A 179 6.53 15.78 -0.25
N ILE A 180 5.74 14.73 -0.31
CA ILE A 180 5.17 14.08 0.87
C ILE A 180 5.67 12.65 0.95
N THR A 181 6.01 12.23 2.15
CA THR A 181 6.31 10.84 2.47
C THR A 181 5.60 10.41 3.75
N ILE A 182 5.68 9.13 4.12
CA ILE A 182 4.79 8.53 5.12
C ILE A 182 5.47 8.16 6.43
N SER A 183 6.81 8.22 6.51
CA SER A 183 7.56 7.92 7.72
C SER A 183 8.92 8.61 7.74
N GLN A 184 9.53 8.66 8.91
CA GLN A 184 10.86 9.24 9.11
C GLN A 184 11.92 8.52 8.25
N LYS A 185 11.88 7.19 8.20
CA LYS A 185 12.80 6.38 7.39
C LYS A 185 12.66 6.67 5.89
N CYS A 186 11.43 6.82 5.41
CA CYS A 186 11.20 7.18 4.01
C CYS A 186 11.73 8.58 3.69
N LEU A 187 11.62 9.54 4.63
CA LEU A 187 12.20 10.86 4.50
C LEU A 187 13.74 10.78 4.44
N GLU A 188 14.36 10.07 5.37
CA GLU A 188 15.82 9.90 5.42
C GLU A 188 16.34 9.28 4.12
N SER A 189 15.72 8.17 3.66
CA SER A 189 16.07 7.50 2.40
C SER A 189 15.95 8.43 1.17
N PHE A 190 14.96 9.34 1.17
CA PHE A 190 14.81 10.31 0.09
C PHE A 190 15.87 11.41 0.17
N VAL A 191 16.08 12.00 1.37
CA VAL A 191 17.04 13.11 1.57
C VAL A 191 18.48 12.66 1.33
N GLU A 192 18.81 11.40 1.61
CA GLU A 192 20.12 10.82 1.29
C GLU A 192 20.42 10.87 -0.22
N VAL A 193 19.38 10.66 -1.06
CA VAL A 193 19.50 10.71 -2.53
C VAL A 193 19.35 12.14 -3.06
N PHE A 194 18.49 12.95 -2.44
CA PHE A 194 18.19 14.33 -2.85
C PHE A 194 18.39 15.32 -1.69
N PRO A 195 19.62 15.55 -1.22
CA PRO A 195 19.89 16.35 -0.03
C PRO A 195 19.44 17.82 -0.15
N THR A 196 19.45 18.37 -1.37
CA THR A 196 19.02 19.73 -1.67
C THR A 196 17.51 19.93 -1.50
N LEU A 197 16.73 18.84 -1.50
CA LEU A 197 15.26 18.90 -1.42
C LEU A 197 14.71 18.71 0.01
N LYS A 198 15.57 18.64 1.03
CA LYS A 198 15.19 18.44 2.43
C LYS A 198 14.10 19.40 2.91
N ASN A 199 14.15 20.65 2.47
CA ASN A 199 13.16 21.67 2.88
C ASN A 199 11.82 21.58 2.12
N LYS A 200 11.74 20.75 1.06
CA LYS A 200 10.50 20.51 0.30
C LYS A 200 9.73 19.29 0.75
N ILE A 201 10.36 18.37 1.52
CA ILE A 201 9.74 17.12 1.93
C ILE A 201 9.16 17.20 3.34
N SER A 202 7.96 16.65 3.51
CA SER A 202 7.24 16.57 4.79
C SER A 202 6.69 15.16 5.01
N ILE A 203 6.54 14.77 6.28
CA ILE A 203 5.92 13.49 6.65
C ILE A 203 4.44 13.71 6.91
N LEU A 204 3.59 12.95 6.20
CA LEU A 204 2.17 12.78 6.51
C LEU A 204 1.90 11.29 6.66
N GLU A 205 1.64 10.85 7.88
CA GLU A 205 1.37 9.44 8.17
C GLU A 205 0.03 9.01 7.58
N ASN A 206 -0.08 7.75 7.17
CA ASN A 206 -1.33 7.21 6.65
C ASN A 206 -2.45 7.34 7.69
N ILE A 207 -3.62 7.83 7.28
CA ILE A 207 -4.77 8.00 8.16
C ILE A 207 -5.43 6.66 8.42
N THR A 208 -5.67 6.36 9.69
CA THR A 208 -6.35 5.16 10.17
C THR A 208 -7.57 5.55 11.00
N ILE A 209 -8.77 5.22 10.52
CA ILE A 209 -10.04 5.58 11.16
C ILE A 209 -10.45 4.43 12.10
N LYS A 210 -10.15 4.56 13.40
CA LYS A 210 -10.39 3.51 14.40
C LYS A 210 -11.84 3.06 14.43
N LYS A 211 -12.79 4.00 14.45
CA LYS A 211 -14.23 3.69 14.49
C LYS A 211 -14.70 2.85 13.31
N ASP A 212 -14.27 3.20 12.09
CA ASP A 212 -14.67 2.47 10.88
C ASP A 212 -14.09 1.06 10.88
N ILE A 213 -12.83 0.90 11.29
CA ILE A 213 -12.15 -0.39 11.38
C ILE A 213 -12.84 -1.31 12.36
N LEU A 214 -13.18 -0.82 13.56
CA LEU A 214 -13.89 -1.60 14.57
C LEU A 214 -15.30 -2.00 14.11
N ASN A 215 -16.04 -1.10 13.45
CA ASN A 215 -17.36 -1.40 12.89
C ASN A 215 -17.28 -2.48 11.83
N LEU A 216 -16.34 -2.36 10.87
CA LEU A 216 -16.13 -3.34 9.82
C LEU A 216 -15.68 -4.70 10.38
N GLY A 217 -14.96 -4.73 11.50
CA GLY A 217 -14.62 -5.98 12.18
C GLY A 217 -15.84 -6.73 12.78
N ASN A 218 -16.97 -6.05 12.90
CA ASN A 218 -18.24 -6.66 13.33
C ASN A 218 -19.17 -7.03 12.15
N ASP A 219 -18.80 -6.63 10.94
CA ASP A 219 -19.61 -6.81 9.74
C ASP A 219 -19.09 -7.98 8.91
N GLY A 220 -19.56 -9.18 9.23
CA GLY A 220 -19.22 -10.40 8.51
C GLY A 220 -18.62 -11.51 9.37
N VAL A 221 -18.23 -12.58 8.72
CA VAL A 221 -17.70 -13.81 9.35
C VAL A 221 -16.41 -14.25 8.65
N ALA A 222 -15.42 -14.64 9.44
CA ALA A 222 -14.19 -15.28 8.98
C ALA A 222 -14.40 -16.81 9.00
N VAL A 223 -15.08 -17.34 7.98
CA VAL A 223 -15.49 -18.76 7.93
C VAL A 223 -14.31 -19.72 8.01
N GLU A 224 -13.14 -19.35 7.47
CA GLU A 224 -11.94 -20.18 7.53
C GLU A 224 -11.35 -20.30 8.95
N PHE A 225 -11.82 -19.45 9.90
CA PHE A 225 -11.45 -19.49 11.31
C PHE A 225 -12.56 -20.09 12.22
N GLU A 226 -13.54 -20.78 11.69
CA GLU A 226 -14.61 -21.40 12.48
C GLU A 226 -14.16 -22.67 13.23
N GLU A 227 -13.07 -23.32 12.81
CA GLU A 227 -12.44 -24.41 13.54
C GLU A 227 -12.00 -23.93 14.94
N ARG A 228 -12.67 -24.44 16.00
CA ARG A 228 -12.64 -23.84 17.35
C ARG A 228 -11.33 -24.07 18.11
N ASN A 229 -10.60 -25.15 17.84
CA ASN A 229 -9.51 -25.60 18.72
C ASN A 229 -8.10 -25.35 18.17
N ARG A 230 -7.98 -24.69 17.03
CA ARG A 230 -6.67 -24.42 16.40
C ARG A 230 -6.25 -22.98 16.62
N VAL A 231 -4.95 -22.77 16.82
CA VAL A 231 -4.38 -21.41 16.86
C VAL A 231 -4.59 -20.72 15.50
N LYS A 232 -5.13 -19.50 15.52
CA LYS A 232 -5.47 -18.71 14.33
C LYS A 232 -4.40 -17.67 14.05
N LEU A 233 -3.55 -17.94 13.08
CA LEU A 233 -2.53 -17.02 12.59
C LEU A 233 -3.05 -16.28 11.36
N LEU A 234 -2.78 -14.98 11.27
CA LEU A 234 -3.20 -14.15 10.14
C LEU A 234 -2.04 -13.33 9.59
N SER A 235 -1.92 -13.31 8.27
CA SER A 235 -1.10 -12.36 7.52
C SER A 235 -1.94 -11.71 6.42
N VAL A 236 -1.69 -10.42 6.15
CA VAL A 236 -2.43 -9.66 5.13
C VAL A 236 -1.47 -8.87 4.26
N GLY A 237 -1.56 -9.01 2.94
CA GLY A 237 -0.72 -8.26 2.03
C GLY A 237 -0.69 -8.80 0.61
N ARG A 238 -0.07 -8.03 -0.31
CA ARG A 238 0.15 -8.47 -1.69
C ARG A 238 1.08 -9.68 -1.74
N LEU A 239 0.72 -10.73 -2.47
CA LEU A 239 1.55 -11.91 -2.65
C LEU A 239 2.73 -11.60 -3.59
N GLY A 240 3.80 -11.10 -3.01
CA GLY A 240 5.03 -10.71 -3.70
C GLY A 240 6.23 -10.72 -2.76
N ALA A 241 7.44 -10.68 -3.32
CA ALA A 241 8.69 -10.84 -2.59
C ALA A 241 8.84 -9.88 -1.39
N GLN A 242 8.28 -8.67 -1.49
CA GLN A 242 8.30 -7.68 -0.41
C GLN A 242 7.69 -8.22 0.89
N LYS A 243 6.54 -8.90 0.81
CA LYS A 243 5.78 -9.36 1.98
C LYS A 243 6.33 -10.63 2.63
N GLY A 244 7.27 -11.32 1.99
CA GLY A 244 8.00 -12.43 2.58
C GLY A 244 7.14 -13.64 2.96
N PHE A 245 6.04 -13.91 2.24
CA PHE A 245 5.16 -15.04 2.57
C PHE A 245 5.82 -16.40 2.34
N ASP A 246 6.89 -16.46 1.59
CA ASP A 246 7.76 -17.64 1.52
C ASP A 246 8.42 -17.95 2.88
N LEU A 247 8.77 -16.92 3.67
CA LEU A 247 9.25 -17.08 5.05
C LEU A 247 8.10 -17.53 5.97
N ALA A 248 6.89 -16.98 5.80
CA ALA A 248 5.71 -17.41 6.57
C ALA A 248 5.44 -18.92 6.38
N ILE A 249 5.49 -19.41 5.13
CA ILE A 249 5.27 -20.83 4.82
C ILE A 249 6.37 -21.71 5.43
N LYS A 250 7.63 -21.31 5.33
CA LYS A 250 8.74 -22.03 6.00
C LYS A 250 8.57 -22.05 7.51
N SER A 251 8.16 -20.92 8.13
CA SER A 251 7.87 -20.86 9.56
C SER A 251 6.70 -21.76 9.97
N ALA A 252 5.68 -21.86 9.10
CA ALA A 252 4.57 -22.78 9.30
C ALA A 252 5.04 -24.26 9.30
N LYS A 253 6.02 -24.61 8.46
CA LYS A 253 6.65 -25.95 8.49
C LYS A 253 7.34 -26.20 9.83
N VAL A 254 8.11 -25.24 10.33
CA VAL A 254 8.78 -25.36 11.64
C VAL A 254 7.75 -25.54 12.77
N LEU A 255 6.65 -24.76 12.77
CA LEU A 255 5.58 -24.91 13.77
C LEU A 255 4.90 -26.28 13.70
N LYS A 256 4.60 -26.78 12.49
CA LYS A 256 4.03 -28.11 12.28
C LYS A 256 4.95 -29.20 12.82
N ASP A 257 6.25 -29.13 12.51
CA ASP A 257 7.25 -30.11 12.96
C ASP A 257 7.44 -30.09 14.49
N ARG A 258 7.13 -28.98 15.15
CA ARG A 258 7.08 -28.84 16.62
C ARG A 258 5.74 -29.29 17.22
N GLY A 259 4.79 -29.75 16.42
CA GLY A 259 3.48 -30.24 16.89
C GLY A 259 2.46 -29.16 17.26
N VAL A 260 2.68 -27.92 16.86
CA VAL A 260 1.69 -26.85 17.08
C VAL A 260 0.49 -27.09 16.17
N ASP A 261 -0.72 -27.10 16.74
CA ASP A 261 -1.96 -27.17 15.95
C ASP A 261 -2.48 -25.77 15.62
N PHE A 262 -2.34 -25.36 14.36
CA PHE A 262 -2.68 -24.02 13.89
C PHE A 262 -3.32 -24.02 12.50
N ILE A 263 -4.02 -22.93 12.21
CA ILE A 263 -4.39 -22.51 10.87
C ILE A 263 -3.83 -21.11 10.60
N TRP A 264 -3.08 -20.96 9.53
CA TRP A 264 -2.50 -19.67 9.10
C TRP A 264 -3.17 -19.21 7.82
N ILE A 265 -3.99 -18.18 7.94
CA ILE A 265 -4.64 -17.55 6.79
C ILE A 265 -3.76 -16.43 6.25
N ILE A 266 -3.52 -16.44 4.95
CA ILE A 266 -2.84 -15.36 4.21
C ILE A 266 -3.86 -14.72 3.27
N LEU A 267 -4.20 -13.45 3.58
CA LEU A 267 -5.10 -12.63 2.78
C LEU A 267 -4.33 -11.82 1.75
N GLY A 268 -4.68 -11.94 0.51
CA GLY A 268 -4.13 -11.13 -0.58
C GLY A 268 -3.98 -11.88 -1.89
N GLU A 269 -3.61 -11.14 -2.93
CA GLU A 269 -3.29 -11.64 -4.26
C GLU A 269 -1.97 -11.05 -4.75
N GLY A 270 -1.36 -11.70 -5.73
CA GLY A 270 -0.14 -11.17 -6.31
C GLY A 270 0.61 -12.19 -7.19
N PRO A 271 1.72 -11.72 -7.80
CA PRO A 271 2.46 -12.50 -8.79
C PRO A 271 3.04 -13.81 -8.22
N ASP A 272 3.31 -13.88 -6.92
CA ASP A 272 3.94 -15.06 -6.30
C ASP A 272 2.93 -16.13 -5.87
N ARG A 273 1.59 -15.94 -6.09
CA ARG A 273 0.56 -16.87 -5.64
C ARG A 273 0.86 -18.34 -6.02
N LYS A 274 1.17 -18.56 -7.30
CA LYS A 274 1.45 -19.91 -7.79
C LYS A 274 2.66 -20.52 -7.06
N LYS A 275 3.75 -19.78 -6.96
CA LYS A 275 4.97 -20.21 -6.29
C LYS A 275 4.74 -20.52 -4.80
N LEU A 276 3.96 -19.68 -4.12
CA LEU A 276 3.63 -19.88 -2.71
C LEU A 276 2.73 -21.13 -2.51
N GLN A 277 1.78 -21.38 -3.41
CA GLN A 277 0.96 -22.58 -3.35
C GLN A 277 1.81 -23.84 -3.59
N GLU A 278 2.70 -23.83 -4.59
CA GLU A 278 3.64 -24.93 -4.84
C GLU A 278 4.53 -25.21 -3.61
N GLN A 279 4.92 -24.18 -2.85
CA GLN A 279 5.67 -24.34 -1.61
C GLN A 279 4.80 -24.97 -0.50
N ILE A 280 3.54 -24.53 -0.34
CA ILE A 280 2.58 -25.11 0.62
C ILE A 280 2.38 -26.60 0.33
N ASP A 281 2.23 -26.97 -0.95
CA ASP A 281 2.01 -28.33 -1.39
C ASP A 281 3.25 -29.21 -1.11
N ALA A 282 4.45 -28.69 -1.44
CA ALA A 282 5.71 -29.40 -1.23
C ALA A 282 6.03 -29.65 0.25
N ASP A 283 5.66 -28.71 1.13
CA ASP A 283 5.86 -28.80 2.59
C ASP A 283 4.68 -29.49 3.30
N GLU A 284 3.69 -30.03 2.54
CA GLU A 284 2.49 -30.70 3.05
C GLU A 284 1.69 -29.85 4.05
N LEU A 285 1.56 -28.54 3.77
CA LEU A 285 0.94 -27.56 4.67
C LEU A 285 -0.51 -27.22 4.32
N ASN A 286 -1.16 -27.92 3.39
CA ASN A 286 -2.49 -27.60 2.89
C ASN A 286 -3.57 -27.54 4.00
N ASN A 287 -3.39 -28.27 5.09
CA ASN A 287 -4.28 -28.24 6.25
C ASN A 287 -3.94 -27.10 7.24
N ASN A 288 -2.76 -26.49 7.11
CA ASN A 288 -2.26 -25.49 8.06
C ASN A 288 -2.21 -24.08 7.46
N VAL A 289 -1.89 -23.94 6.17
CA VAL A 289 -1.73 -22.63 5.51
C VAL A 289 -2.71 -22.50 4.35
N LYS A 290 -3.47 -21.40 4.30
CA LYS A 290 -4.45 -21.14 3.24
C LYS A 290 -4.26 -19.77 2.61
N LEU A 291 -4.04 -19.74 1.29
CA LEU A 291 -4.06 -18.50 0.48
C LEU A 291 -5.48 -18.24 0.02
N ILE A 292 -6.23 -17.38 0.72
CA ILE A 292 -7.68 -17.23 0.47
C ILE A 292 -8.03 -16.03 -0.44
N GLY A 293 -7.01 -15.41 -1.04
CA GLY A 293 -7.23 -14.30 -1.98
C GLY A 293 -7.59 -12.98 -1.29
N ILE A 294 -8.03 -12.01 -2.10
CA ILE A 294 -8.49 -10.72 -1.58
C ILE A 294 -9.86 -10.89 -0.92
N ARG A 295 -10.03 -10.24 0.23
CA ARG A 295 -11.32 -10.07 0.88
C ARG A 295 -11.67 -8.57 0.95
N SER A 296 -12.90 -8.23 0.64
CA SER A 296 -13.40 -6.84 0.72
C SER A 296 -13.35 -6.31 2.16
N ASN A 297 -13.57 -7.19 3.13
CA ASN A 297 -13.47 -6.87 4.55
C ASN A 297 -12.44 -7.79 5.25
N PRO A 298 -11.16 -7.40 5.33
CA PRO A 298 -10.15 -8.17 6.04
C PRO A 298 -10.28 -8.08 7.57
N TYR A 299 -11.03 -7.11 8.08
CA TYR A 299 -11.10 -6.80 9.50
C TYR A 299 -11.77 -7.90 10.33
N VAL A 300 -12.70 -8.65 9.75
CA VAL A 300 -13.31 -9.81 10.43
C VAL A 300 -12.26 -10.89 10.72
N TYR A 301 -11.27 -11.05 9.86
CA TYR A 301 -10.15 -11.98 10.08
C TYR A 301 -9.15 -11.42 11.11
N ILE A 302 -8.81 -10.12 11.02
CA ILE A 302 -7.91 -9.47 12.00
C ILE A 302 -8.55 -9.57 13.39
N LYS A 303 -9.85 -9.28 13.52
CA LYS A 303 -10.56 -9.42 14.79
C LYS A 303 -10.55 -10.84 15.35
N LYS A 304 -10.64 -11.85 14.48
CA LYS A 304 -10.76 -13.28 14.86
C LYS A 304 -9.42 -13.98 15.08
N CYS A 305 -8.30 -13.50 14.53
CA CYS A 305 -7.01 -14.16 14.72
C CYS A 305 -6.53 -14.07 16.16
N ASP A 306 -5.72 -15.02 16.57
CA ASP A 306 -5.05 -15.03 17.87
C ASP A 306 -3.74 -14.26 17.82
N ILE A 307 -2.98 -14.42 16.72
CA ILE A 307 -1.72 -13.70 16.48
C ILE A 307 -1.72 -13.14 15.05
N PHE A 308 -1.38 -11.87 14.90
CA PHE A 308 -1.11 -11.25 13.61
C PHE A 308 0.38 -11.37 13.28
N VAL A 309 0.72 -11.91 12.12
CA VAL A 309 2.10 -12.17 11.71
C VAL A 309 2.43 -11.41 10.43
N GLN A 310 3.47 -10.58 10.46
CA GLN A 310 3.96 -9.89 9.28
C GLN A 310 5.41 -10.25 8.99
N THR A 311 5.65 -10.90 7.86
CA THR A 311 6.96 -11.43 7.44
C THR A 311 7.66 -10.57 6.39
N SER A 312 7.31 -9.27 6.32
CA SER A 312 7.79 -8.36 5.29
C SER A 312 9.31 -8.19 5.31
N ARG A 313 9.91 -8.05 4.13
CA ARG A 313 11.33 -7.72 3.96
C ARG A 313 11.59 -6.22 4.03
N PHE A 314 10.62 -5.44 3.60
CA PHE A 314 10.65 -3.97 3.70
C PHE A 314 9.24 -3.38 3.59
N GLU A 315 9.01 -2.26 4.25
CA GLU A 315 7.78 -1.47 4.21
C GLU A 315 8.14 0.02 4.24
N GLY A 316 7.23 0.86 3.77
CA GLY A 316 7.29 2.29 4.03
C GLY A 316 6.75 2.61 5.43
N LYS A 317 5.46 2.36 5.63
CA LYS A 317 4.75 2.25 6.92
C LYS A 317 3.63 1.25 6.72
N SER A 318 3.53 0.25 7.59
CA SER A 318 2.56 -0.83 7.44
C SER A 318 1.22 -0.46 8.04
N ILE A 319 0.25 -0.07 7.20
CA ILE A 319 -1.14 0.22 7.63
C ILE A 319 -1.76 -1.02 8.31
N VAL A 320 -1.42 -2.22 7.85
CA VAL A 320 -1.99 -3.46 8.40
C VAL A 320 -1.55 -3.71 9.84
N LEU A 321 -0.35 -3.27 10.23
CA LEU A 321 0.06 -3.29 11.64
C LEU A 321 -0.77 -2.33 12.48
N ASP A 322 -1.05 -1.12 11.98
CA ASP A 322 -1.91 -0.17 12.69
C ASP A 322 -3.33 -0.74 12.86
N GLU A 323 -3.84 -1.46 11.87
CA GLU A 323 -5.12 -2.17 11.95
C GLU A 323 -5.11 -3.31 12.96
N ALA A 324 -4.05 -4.12 12.99
CA ALA A 324 -3.89 -5.19 13.99
C ALA A 324 -3.79 -4.62 15.42
N LYS A 325 -3.10 -3.49 15.60
CA LYS A 325 -3.05 -2.76 16.88
C LYS A 325 -4.43 -2.30 17.34
N ILE A 326 -5.27 -1.76 16.44
CA ILE A 326 -6.64 -1.32 16.76
C ILE A 326 -7.49 -2.48 17.28
N PHE A 327 -7.29 -3.70 16.75
CA PHE A 327 -7.94 -4.91 17.24
C PHE A 327 -7.22 -5.53 18.45
N CYS A 328 -6.20 -4.87 18.99
CA CYS A 328 -5.41 -5.34 20.13
C CYS A 328 -4.85 -6.76 19.91
N LYS A 329 -4.39 -7.07 18.68
CA LYS A 329 -3.84 -8.39 18.40
C LYS A 329 -2.38 -8.48 18.80
N PRO A 330 -1.95 -9.56 19.49
CA PRO A 330 -0.53 -9.87 19.62
C PRO A 330 0.12 -9.93 18.23
N ILE A 331 1.28 -9.29 18.09
CA ILE A 331 1.95 -9.12 16.79
C ILE A 331 3.30 -9.78 16.83
N VAL A 332 3.63 -10.56 15.79
CA VAL A 332 4.98 -11.00 15.46
C VAL A 332 5.35 -10.37 14.10
N VAL A 333 6.45 -9.67 14.05
CA VAL A 333 6.88 -8.96 12.85
C VAL A 333 8.38 -9.13 12.61
N THR A 334 8.78 -9.29 11.36
CA THR A 334 10.20 -9.35 10.98
C THR A 334 10.90 -8.00 11.14
N ASN A 335 12.19 -8.02 11.46
CA ASN A 335 13.03 -6.85 11.64
C ASN A 335 13.41 -6.19 10.30
N TYR A 336 12.46 -5.47 9.69
CA TYR A 336 12.73 -4.62 8.52
C TYR A 336 13.02 -3.16 8.94
N PRO A 337 13.69 -2.35 8.12
CA PRO A 337 14.25 -1.05 8.55
C PRO A 337 13.28 -0.07 9.20
N THR A 338 12.00 -0.07 8.82
CA THR A 338 10.97 0.87 9.32
C THR A 338 10.10 0.28 10.41
N VAL A 339 10.35 -0.96 10.87
CA VAL A 339 9.48 -1.66 11.83
C VAL A 339 9.35 -0.90 13.16
N GLY A 340 10.43 -0.26 13.60
CA GLY A 340 10.47 0.54 14.82
C GLY A 340 9.54 1.76 14.81
N ASP A 341 9.10 2.23 13.62
CA ASP A 341 8.10 3.30 13.51
C ASP A 341 6.69 2.83 13.94
N SER A 342 6.47 1.52 14.01
CA SER A 342 5.14 0.93 14.30
C SER A 342 5.14 0.03 15.52
N ILE A 343 6.20 -0.73 15.78
CA ILE A 343 6.29 -1.71 16.85
C ILE A 343 7.48 -1.41 17.75
N VAL A 344 7.25 -1.39 19.05
CA VAL A 344 8.29 -1.37 20.10
C VAL A 344 8.43 -2.79 20.63
N ASP A 345 9.60 -3.39 20.37
CA ASP A 345 9.85 -4.78 20.72
C ASP A 345 9.64 -5.06 22.22
N GLY A 346 8.94 -6.16 22.52
CA GLY A 346 8.61 -6.55 23.88
C GLY A 346 7.57 -5.68 24.60
N GLN A 347 7.01 -4.65 23.96
CA GLN A 347 5.98 -3.77 24.55
C GLN A 347 4.62 -3.93 23.87
N ASN A 348 4.57 -3.80 22.54
CA ASN A 348 3.32 -3.90 21.77
C ASN A 348 3.38 -4.92 20.63
N GLY A 349 4.44 -5.73 20.58
CA GLY A 349 4.68 -6.82 19.64
C GLY A 349 6.07 -7.39 19.81
N LEU A 350 6.38 -8.45 19.06
CA LEU A 350 7.70 -9.04 18.96
C LEU A 350 8.30 -8.71 17.59
N ILE A 351 9.50 -8.11 17.61
CA ILE A 351 10.34 -7.97 16.42
C ILE A 351 11.31 -9.15 16.37
N VAL A 352 11.25 -9.93 15.30
CA VAL A 352 12.04 -11.16 15.15
C VAL A 352 12.94 -11.08 13.92
N GLU A 353 14.03 -11.85 13.92
CA GLU A 353 14.92 -11.92 12.77
C GLU A 353 14.17 -12.45 11.52
N MET A 354 14.67 -12.06 10.35
CA MET A 354 14.02 -12.34 9.04
C MET A 354 14.35 -13.75 8.55
N ASN A 355 14.04 -14.75 9.39
CA ASN A 355 14.19 -16.17 9.07
C ASN A 355 13.06 -17.00 9.68
N GLU A 356 12.88 -18.19 9.15
CA GLU A 356 11.76 -19.08 9.52
C GLU A 356 11.79 -19.52 10.99
N CYS A 357 12.96 -19.79 11.56
CA CYS A 357 13.07 -20.24 12.95
C CYS A 357 12.69 -19.10 13.92
N SER A 358 13.22 -17.91 13.73
CA SER A 358 12.93 -16.76 14.60
C SER A 358 11.46 -16.34 14.54
N ILE A 359 10.80 -16.45 13.36
CA ILE A 359 9.37 -16.19 13.24
C ILE A 359 8.57 -17.25 14.00
N ALA A 360 8.91 -18.53 13.85
CA ALA A 360 8.25 -19.64 14.58
C ALA A 360 8.46 -19.49 16.10
N ASP A 361 9.68 -19.17 16.55
CA ASP A 361 10.01 -18.93 17.96
C ASP A 361 9.17 -17.78 18.53
N GLY A 362 9.05 -16.67 17.80
CA GLY A 362 8.22 -15.55 18.22
C GLY A 362 6.74 -15.91 18.38
N ILE A 363 6.18 -16.68 17.44
CA ILE A 363 4.81 -17.20 17.52
C ILE A 363 4.66 -18.12 18.73
N GLN A 364 5.53 -19.11 18.89
CA GLN A 364 5.49 -20.07 19.99
C GLN A 364 5.64 -19.38 21.34
N ARG A 365 6.53 -18.41 21.46
CA ARG A 365 6.70 -17.60 22.69
C ARG A 365 5.41 -16.91 23.11
N LEU A 366 4.61 -16.37 22.17
CA LEU A 366 3.32 -15.76 22.50
C LEU A 366 2.25 -16.79 22.87
N LEU A 367 2.32 -18.00 22.34
CA LEU A 367 1.39 -19.08 22.68
C LEU A 367 1.68 -19.67 24.06
N GLU A 368 2.94 -19.80 24.42
CA GLU A 368 3.38 -20.37 25.71
C GLU A 368 3.38 -19.35 26.85
N ASN A 369 3.55 -18.07 26.54
CA ASN A 369 3.59 -17.00 27.54
C ASN A 369 2.36 -16.07 27.41
N THR A 370 1.24 -16.51 27.99
CA THR A 370 -0.02 -15.76 28.00
C THR A 370 0.11 -14.40 28.70
N ILE A 371 0.95 -14.29 29.74
CA ILE A 371 1.20 -13.02 30.45
C ILE A 371 1.83 -12.00 29.50
N LEU A 372 2.81 -12.42 28.68
CA LEU A 372 3.41 -11.55 27.67
C LEU A 372 2.37 -11.12 26.62
N ALA A 373 1.59 -12.07 26.09
CA ALA A 373 0.57 -11.77 25.11
C ALA A 373 -0.48 -10.78 25.65
N GLU A 374 -0.94 -10.97 26.90
CA GLU A 374 -1.88 -10.07 27.59
C GLU A 374 -1.28 -8.69 27.88
N SER A 375 0.01 -8.62 28.18
CA SER A 375 0.70 -7.32 28.34
C SER A 375 0.68 -6.51 27.04
N PHE A 376 0.89 -7.16 25.88
CA PHE A 376 0.77 -6.50 24.57
C PHE A 376 -0.66 -6.04 24.31
N VAL A 377 -1.66 -6.88 24.57
CA VAL A 377 -3.08 -6.51 24.44
C VAL A 377 -3.41 -5.28 25.31
N SER A 378 -2.91 -5.23 26.55
CA SER A 378 -3.10 -4.10 27.45
C SER A 378 -2.47 -2.81 26.93
N GLU A 379 -1.27 -2.89 26.37
CA GLU A 379 -0.61 -1.74 25.76
C GLU A 379 -1.33 -1.29 24.49
N LEU A 380 -1.73 -2.24 23.65
CA LEU A 380 -2.44 -1.97 22.40
C LEU A 380 -3.84 -1.38 22.60
N ARG A 381 -4.49 -1.61 23.74
CA ARG A 381 -5.78 -0.95 24.09
C ARG A 381 -5.65 0.58 24.12
N LYS A 382 -4.47 1.11 24.36
CA LYS A 382 -4.16 2.55 24.34
C LYS A 382 -4.03 3.10 22.92
N ALA A 383 -3.94 2.21 21.91
CA ALA A 383 -3.79 2.63 20.51
C ALA A 383 -5.01 3.43 20.05
N GLU A 384 -4.76 4.62 19.55
CA GLU A 384 -5.77 5.49 18.98
C GLU A 384 -5.66 5.47 17.46
N GLY A 385 -6.76 5.81 16.76
CA GLY A 385 -6.68 6.21 15.35
C GLY A 385 -5.96 7.54 15.24
N ASN A 386 -5.54 7.87 14.05
CA ASN A 386 -4.87 9.14 13.78
C ASN A 386 -5.69 10.06 12.85
N GLU A 387 -7.01 10.02 12.99
CA GLU A 387 -7.94 10.82 12.19
C GLU A 387 -7.63 12.33 12.23
N LYS A 388 -7.02 12.78 13.33
CA LYS A 388 -6.55 14.18 13.50
C LYS A 388 -5.49 14.58 12.47
N GLU A 389 -4.78 13.62 11.88
CA GLU A 389 -3.83 13.86 10.78
C GLU A 389 -4.49 14.53 9.57
N VAL A 390 -5.82 14.40 9.38
CA VAL A 390 -6.53 15.10 8.30
C VAL A 390 -6.24 16.61 8.29
N ASN A 391 -6.05 17.23 9.45
CA ASN A 391 -5.72 18.66 9.54
C ASN A 391 -4.30 18.93 9.01
N ARG A 392 -3.34 18.04 9.27
CA ARG A 392 -1.98 18.14 8.72
C ARG A 392 -1.99 17.90 7.21
N TYR A 393 -2.82 16.96 6.71
CA TYR A 393 -3.02 16.74 5.28
C TYR A 393 -3.56 18.02 4.62
N ILE A 394 -4.58 18.64 5.20
CA ILE A 394 -5.15 19.89 4.68
C ILE A 394 -4.05 20.96 4.60
N GLY A 395 -3.36 21.28 5.69
CA GLY A 395 -2.33 22.30 5.73
C GLY A 395 -1.12 22.04 4.81
N ASN A 396 -0.77 20.78 4.59
CA ASN A 396 0.40 20.43 3.78
C ASN A 396 0.08 20.11 2.30
N MET A 397 -1.18 19.88 1.95
CA MET A 397 -1.58 19.48 0.60
C MET A 397 -2.62 20.40 -0.03
N LEU A 398 -3.58 20.88 0.76
CA LEU A 398 -4.73 21.62 0.23
C LEU A 398 -4.60 23.13 0.46
N ASP A 399 -3.84 23.56 1.46
CA ASP A 399 -3.68 24.97 1.84
C ASP A 399 -2.25 25.51 1.68
N ILE A 400 -1.50 24.94 0.76
CA ILE A 400 -0.13 25.34 0.41
C ILE A 400 -0.10 26.56 -0.53
#